data_da80ad7864e6ddb07c9f336f11323331
#
_entry.id   da80ad7864e6ddb07c9f336f11323331
#
_cell.length_a   1.000
_cell.length_b   1.000
_cell.length_c   1.000
_cell.angle_alpha   90.00
_cell.angle_beta   90.00
_cell.angle_gamma   90.00
#
_symmetry.space_group_name_H-M   'P 1'
#
loop_
_entity.id
_entity.type
_entity.pdbx_description
1 polymer ?
#
loop_
_entity_poly.entity_id
_entity_poly.type
_entity_poly.pdbx_seq_one_letter_code
_entity_poly.pdbx_strand_id
1 'polypeptide(L)'
;VTDPVSTHGFGVGIVGMGGIGIMHARALRELEGRARLVAFSGRGPATAPGPAARPAERLEPHDVIAHPDVDVVAICTPSGTHAALALAALEAGRHVVVEKPLALEVDDALRVARSARERGLMVSVISQRRLEAEHVALKKALNDGALGELRLAMTNVHWFRDDDYYRAAGWRSTQAQGGGSLMNQGVHNVDLLRWLCGPVESVTAQSATLAHPIDAEDTTVATLRFVSGALGVVTTTTATPPGFPATISLFGSRGSVELGQGEVRRWDVPGVPPPEAGGITSGAADPLAIGHAGHLAQWTQIVSALETSALETSPLVPVGIDEAVETVRLLDAISRAAAATRSTSIVDPEIM
;
A
#
# COMPACT_ATOMS: atom_id res chain seq x y z
N VAL A 1 21.57 -19.54 -16.82
CA VAL A 1 21.00 -20.90 -16.88
C VAL A 1 19.89 -20.91 -15.83
N THR A 2 18.67 -20.72 -16.26
CA THR A 2 17.48 -20.80 -15.41
C THR A 2 17.18 -22.27 -15.16
N ASP A 3 17.26 -22.69 -13.90
CA ASP A 3 16.73 -24.00 -13.50
C ASP A 3 15.23 -24.08 -13.87
N PRO A 4 14.75 -25.26 -14.31
CA PRO A 4 13.33 -25.42 -14.66
C PRO A 4 12.46 -25.13 -13.43
N VAL A 5 11.39 -24.35 -13.65
CA VAL A 5 10.34 -24.08 -12.64
C VAL A 5 10.03 -25.37 -11.90
N SER A 6 10.25 -25.36 -10.60
CA SER A 6 9.98 -26.50 -9.70
C SER A 6 8.54 -26.97 -9.94
N THR A 7 8.34 -28.30 -10.04
CA THR A 7 7.02 -28.94 -10.21
C THR A 7 6.04 -28.68 -9.05
N HIS A 8 6.42 -27.85 -8.06
CA HIS A 8 5.70 -27.59 -6.81
C HIS A 8 5.30 -26.13 -6.59
N GLY A 9 5.41 -25.27 -7.63
CA GLY A 9 5.13 -23.82 -7.50
C GLY A 9 6.18 -23.08 -6.64
N PHE A 10 6.06 -21.74 -6.56
CA PHE A 10 7.00 -20.87 -5.81
C PHE A 10 6.88 -21.06 -4.30
N GLY A 11 8.02 -21.25 -3.63
CA GLY A 11 8.11 -21.25 -2.17
C GLY A 11 8.08 -19.83 -1.62
N VAL A 12 7.18 -19.54 -0.68
CA VAL A 12 7.04 -18.23 -0.05
C VAL A 12 7.40 -18.31 1.42
N GLY A 13 8.29 -17.40 1.85
CA GLY A 13 8.60 -17.15 3.26
C GLY A 13 7.88 -15.89 3.74
N ILE A 14 7.14 -15.93 4.85
CA ILE A 14 6.49 -14.74 5.43
C ILE A 14 7.28 -14.26 6.64
N VAL A 15 7.83 -13.04 6.56
CA VAL A 15 8.46 -12.36 7.70
C VAL A 15 7.43 -11.44 8.34
N GLY A 16 6.92 -11.83 9.52
CA GLY A 16 5.88 -11.10 10.25
C GLY A 16 4.48 -11.73 10.15
N MET A 17 4.25 -12.88 10.79
CA MET A 17 2.94 -13.54 10.86
C MET A 17 2.03 -12.88 11.91
N GLY A 18 1.73 -11.58 11.70
CA GLY A 18 0.69 -10.82 12.39
C GLY A 18 -0.65 -10.88 11.66
N GLY A 19 -1.56 -9.94 11.94
CA GLY A 19 -2.86 -9.87 11.25
C GLY A 19 -2.74 -9.86 9.72
N ILE A 20 -1.82 -9.05 9.18
CA ILE A 20 -1.64 -8.94 7.72
C ILE A 20 -0.90 -10.16 7.15
N GLY A 21 0.09 -10.71 7.83
CA GLY A 21 0.77 -11.94 7.40
C GLY A 21 -0.20 -13.13 7.29
N ILE A 22 -1.22 -13.18 8.14
CA ILE A 22 -2.31 -14.18 8.05
C ILE A 22 -3.13 -13.97 6.76
N MET A 23 -3.37 -12.73 6.33
CA MET A 23 -4.07 -12.45 5.06
C MET A 23 -3.25 -12.93 3.86
N HIS A 24 -1.93 -12.71 3.86
CA HIS A 24 -1.03 -13.27 2.86
C HIS A 24 -1.06 -14.79 2.85
N ALA A 25 -0.96 -15.44 4.02
CA ALA A 25 -1.01 -16.90 4.11
C ALA A 25 -2.35 -17.49 3.61
N ARG A 26 -3.47 -16.78 3.84
CA ARG A 26 -4.78 -17.16 3.28
C ARG A 26 -4.82 -17.03 1.76
N ALA A 27 -4.31 -15.91 1.22
CA ALA A 27 -4.21 -15.72 -0.22
C ALA A 27 -3.35 -16.80 -0.90
N LEU A 28 -2.19 -17.12 -0.33
CA LEU A 28 -1.30 -18.18 -0.84
C LEU A 28 -1.96 -19.57 -0.84
N ARG A 29 -2.80 -19.86 0.14
CA ARG A 29 -3.54 -21.13 0.17
C ARG A 29 -4.52 -21.29 -1.01
N GLU A 30 -5.09 -20.18 -1.50
CA GLU A 30 -5.97 -20.19 -2.67
C GLU A 30 -5.20 -20.30 -4.00
N LEU A 31 -3.88 -20.13 -3.97
CA LEU A 31 -2.95 -20.30 -5.10
C LEU A 31 -2.23 -21.66 -5.07
N GLU A 32 -2.86 -22.67 -4.48
CA GLU A 32 -2.29 -24.02 -4.36
C GLU A 32 -1.83 -24.56 -5.73
N GLY A 33 -0.62 -25.14 -5.75
CA GLY A 33 0.04 -25.61 -6.98
C GLY A 33 0.87 -24.54 -7.71
N ARG A 34 0.62 -23.22 -7.47
CA ARG A 34 1.39 -22.11 -8.07
C ARG A 34 2.32 -21.43 -7.07
N ALA A 35 1.87 -21.29 -5.83
CA ALA A 35 2.67 -20.78 -4.72
C ALA A 35 2.29 -21.50 -3.42
N ARG A 36 3.24 -21.62 -2.50
CA ARG A 36 3.02 -22.28 -1.21
C ARG A 36 3.77 -21.59 -0.09
N LEU A 37 3.19 -21.52 1.10
CA LEU A 37 3.89 -21.06 2.29
C LEU A 37 4.88 -22.16 2.74
N VAL A 38 6.17 -21.78 2.84
CA VAL A 38 7.28 -22.67 3.24
C VAL A 38 7.67 -22.42 4.68
N ALA A 39 7.93 -21.16 5.03
CA ALA A 39 8.40 -20.75 6.33
C ALA A 39 7.79 -19.42 6.74
N PHE A 40 7.74 -19.13 8.02
CA PHE A 40 7.27 -17.85 8.54
C PHE A 40 7.91 -17.49 9.87
N SER A 41 7.99 -16.18 10.15
CA SER A 41 8.37 -15.67 11.46
C SER A 41 7.22 -14.93 12.13
N GLY A 42 7.25 -14.85 13.46
CA GLY A 42 6.24 -14.15 14.26
C GLY A 42 5.30 -15.05 15.05
N ARG A 43 4.31 -14.43 15.73
CA ARG A 43 3.49 -15.12 16.75
C ARG A 43 2.20 -15.75 16.22
N GLY A 44 1.83 -15.47 14.97
CA GLY A 44 0.61 -15.99 14.37
C GLY A 44 0.59 -17.53 14.28
N PRO A 45 -0.59 -18.14 14.15
CA PRO A 45 -0.70 -19.57 13.92
C PRO A 45 -0.06 -19.90 12.58
N ALA A 46 0.60 -21.06 12.50
CA ALA A 46 0.82 -21.71 11.22
C ALA A 46 -0.56 -21.95 10.62
N THR A 47 -0.92 -21.26 9.53
CA THR A 47 -2.14 -21.60 8.81
C THR A 47 -1.94 -23.01 8.32
N ALA A 48 -2.83 -23.92 8.73
CA ALA A 48 -2.72 -25.31 8.36
C ALA A 48 -2.62 -25.43 6.84
N PRO A 49 -1.64 -26.16 6.32
CA PRO A 49 -1.57 -26.45 4.90
C PRO A 49 -2.83 -27.23 4.49
N GLY A 50 -3.19 -27.20 3.20
CA GLY A 50 -4.17 -28.12 2.65
C GLY A 50 -3.75 -29.58 2.91
N PRO A 51 -4.65 -30.54 2.76
CA PRO A 51 -4.47 -31.93 3.19
C PRO A 51 -3.25 -32.65 2.59
N ALA A 52 -2.58 -32.07 1.61
CA ALA A 52 -1.40 -32.65 0.93
C ALA A 52 -0.10 -31.87 1.11
N ALA A 53 -0.10 -30.71 1.78
CA ALA A 53 1.06 -29.83 1.88
C ALA A 53 1.87 -30.09 3.16
N ARG A 54 3.21 -29.93 3.07
CA ARG A 54 4.07 -29.91 4.27
C ARG A 54 3.70 -28.70 5.14
N PRO A 55 3.70 -28.85 6.47
CA PRO A 55 3.52 -27.71 7.37
C PRO A 55 4.60 -26.66 7.14
N ALA A 56 4.20 -25.38 7.14
CA ALA A 56 5.17 -24.28 7.09
C ALA A 56 5.99 -24.24 8.38
N GLU A 57 7.29 -23.98 8.25
CA GLU A 57 8.20 -23.94 9.39
C GLU A 57 8.14 -22.56 10.08
N ARG A 58 8.09 -22.57 11.42
CA ARG A 58 8.24 -21.33 12.17
C ARG A 58 9.71 -21.12 12.50
N LEU A 59 10.27 -20.01 12.01
CA LEU A 59 11.68 -19.68 12.11
C LEU A 59 11.87 -18.22 12.54
N GLU A 60 13.11 -17.82 12.86
CA GLU A 60 13.46 -16.43 13.02
C GLU A 60 13.47 -15.71 11.64
N PRO A 61 13.32 -14.38 11.59
CA PRO A 61 13.22 -13.64 10.34
C PRO A 61 14.36 -13.94 9.35
N HIS A 62 15.59 -13.99 9.84
CA HIS A 62 16.77 -14.27 9.01
C HIS A 62 16.75 -15.69 8.43
N ASP A 63 16.32 -16.67 9.21
CA ASP A 63 16.25 -18.07 8.79
C ASP A 63 15.13 -18.30 7.77
N VAL A 64 14.02 -17.55 7.86
CA VAL A 64 12.99 -17.52 6.80
C VAL A 64 13.57 -17.04 5.47
N ILE A 65 14.35 -15.96 5.50
CA ILE A 65 15.01 -15.39 4.31
C ILE A 65 16.03 -16.36 3.71
N ALA A 66 16.79 -17.05 4.56
CA ALA A 66 17.85 -17.98 4.16
C ALA A 66 17.34 -19.38 3.77
N HIS A 67 16.05 -19.68 4.01
CA HIS A 67 15.51 -21.03 3.80
C HIS A 67 15.66 -21.47 2.34
N PRO A 68 16.19 -22.69 2.06
CA PRO A 68 16.54 -23.12 0.69
C PRO A 68 15.32 -23.20 -0.25
N ASP A 69 14.15 -23.55 0.29
CA ASP A 69 12.90 -23.69 -0.49
C ASP A 69 12.10 -22.39 -0.61
N VAL A 70 12.63 -21.24 -0.18
CA VAL A 70 11.98 -19.93 -0.32
C VAL A 70 12.50 -19.23 -1.56
N ASP A 71 11.63 -18.94 -2.50
CA ASP A 71 11.89 -18.17 -3.72
C ASP A 71 11.49 -16.69 -3.55
N VAL A 72 10.42 -16.46 -2.77
CA VAL A 72 9.82 -15.13 -2.54
C VAL A 72 9.70 -14.87 -1.05
N VAL A 73 10.16 -13.72 -0.59
CA VAL A 73 9.98 -13.26 0.81
C VAL A 73 8.87 -12.23 0.86
N ALA A 74 7.80 -12.53 1.61
CA ALA A 74 6.73 -11.60 1.94
C ALA A 74 7.01 -10.90 3.27
N ILE A 75 7.20 -9.57 3.26
CA ILE A 75 7.53 -8.76 4.43
C ILE A 75 6.25 -8.12 4.94
N CYS A 76 5.83 -8.52 6.14
CA CYS A 76 4.57 -8.14 6.79
C CYS A 76 4.81 -7.60 8.22
N THR A 77 5.97 -7.02 8.45
CA THR A 77 6.43 -6.44 9.71
C THR A 77 6.00 -4.97 9.84
N PRO A 78 6.31 -4.26 10.94
CA PRO A 78 6.16 -2.80 11.00
C PRO A 78 6.97 -2.08 9.93
N SER A 79 6.40 -1.00 9.38
CA SER A 79 6.92 -0.31 8.19
C SER A 79 8.37 0.16 8.30
N GLY A 80 8.82 0.54 9.50
CA GLY A 80 10.22 0.95 9.74
C GLY A 80 11.26 -0.14 9.51
N THR A 81 10.84 -1.40 9.36
CA THR A 81 11.75 -2.53 9.11
C THR A 81 11.74 -3.01 7.65
N HIS A 82 10.83 -2.50 6.82
CA HIS A 82 10.59 -3.02 5.47
C HIS A 82 11.83 -2.96 4.60
N ALA A 83 12.47 -1.79 4.49
CA ALA A 83 13.63 -1.60 3.62
C ALA A 83 14.82 -2.50 4.01
N ALA A 84 15.11 -2.62 5.29
CA ALA A 84 16.22 -3.46 5.77
C ALA A 84 15.98 -4.95 5.46
N LEU A 85 14.76 -5.44 5.70
CA LEU A 85 14.38 -6.81 5.39
C LEU A 85 14.32 -7.08 3.88
N ALA A 86 13.85 -6.10 3.08
CA ALA A 86 13.86 -6.21 1.63
C ALA A 86 15.28 -6.32 1.08
N LEU A 87 16.21 -5.49 1.57
CA LEU A 87 17.64 -5.59 1.20
C LEU A 87 18.23 -6.95 1.56
N ALA A 88 17.99 -7.45 2.78
CA ALA A 88 18.47 -8.77 3.21
C ALA A 88 17.91 -9.90 2.34
N ALA A 89 16.63 -9.84 1.95
CA ALA A 89 16.03 -10.82 1.05
C ALA A 89 16.65 -10.76 -0.36
N LEU A 90 16.84 -9.56 -0.90
CA LEU A 90 17.52 -9.37 -2.20
C LEU A 90 18.97 -9.86 -2.17
N GLU A 91 19.71 -9.60 -1.09
CA GLU A 91 21.06 -10.12 -0.89
C GLU A 91 21.12 -11.65 -0.85
N ALA A 92 20.09 -12.29 -0.29
CA ALA A 92 19.92 -13.74 -0.29
C ALA A 92 19.41 -14.31 -1.64
N GLY A 93 19.24 -13.47 -2.67
CA GLY A 93 18.76 -13.88 -4.00
C GLY A 93 17.26 -14.17 -4.06
N ARG A 94 16.45 -13.57 -3.17
CA ARG A 94 15.01 -13.81 -3.12
C ARG A 94 14.25 -12.66 -3.76
N HIS A 95 13.16 -12.98 -4.48
CA HIS A 95 12.15 -11.99 -4.86
C HIS A 95 11.45 -11.46 -3.61
N VAL A 96 10.93 -10.23 -3.67
CA VAL A 96 10.34 -9.58 -2.51
C VAL A 96 8.91 -9.13 -2.80
N VAL A 97 8.01 -9.47 -1.90
CA VAL A 97 6.70 -8.85 -1.77
C VAL A 97 6.67 -8.14 -0.43
N VAL A 98 6.41 -6.85 -0.40
CA VAL A 98 6.46 -6.08 0.84
C VAL A 98 5.15 -5.34 1.07
N GLU A 99 4.70 -5.32 2.31
CA GLU A 99 3.57 -4.49 2.72
C GLU A 99 3.90 -2.99 2.55
N LYS A 100 2.86 -2.21 2.39
CA LYS A 100 2.98 -0.75 2.24
C LYS A 100 3.35 -0.07 3.58
N PRO A 101 4.09 1.06 3.49
CA PRO A 101 4.87 1.53 2.38
C PRO A 101 6.15 0.69 2.17
N LEU A 102 6.79 0.81 1.02
CA LEU A 102 8.09 0.16 0.76
C LEU A 102 9.16 0.50 1.80
N ALA A 103 9.21 1.77 2.15
CA ALA A 103 10.13 2.35 3.12
C ALA A 103 9.51 3.63 3.71
N LEU A 104 10.07 4.13 4.79
CA LEU A 104 9.69 5.43 5.37
C LEU A 104 10.44 6.59 4.72
N GLU A 105 11.69 6.34 4.30
CA GLU A 105 12.61 7.32 3.71
C GLU A 105 12.83 7.03 2.23
N VAL A 106 12.95 8.10 1.43
CA VAL A 106 13.19 7.99 -0.01
C VAL A 106 14.50 7.30 -0.32
N ASP A 107 15.56 7.59 0.43
CA ASP A 107 16.89 7.00 0.20
C ASP A 107 16.88 5.48 0.43
N ASP A 108 16.15 5.00 1.41
CA ASP A 108 15.98 3.57 1.66
C ASP A 108 15.18 2.90 0.52
N ALA A 109 14.12 3.52 0.03
CA ALA A 109 13.36 3.04 -1.11
C ALA A 109 14.26 2.95 -2.37
N LEU A 110 15.08 3.96 -2.62
CA LEU A 110 16.06 3.98 -3.72
C LEU A 110 17.14 2.91 -3.59
N ARG A 111 17.61 2.62 -2.37
CA ARG A 111 18.56 1.54 -2.10
C ARG A 111 17.95 0.19 -2.45
N VAL A 112 16.72 -0.06 -2.03
CA VAL A 112 15.98 -1.30 -2.38
C VAL A 112 15.82 -1.40 -3.90
N ALA A 113 15.42 -0.31 -4.57
CA ALA A 113 15.24 -0.29 -6.02
C ALA A 113 16.54 -0.59 -6.77
N ARG A 114 17.65 -0.02 -6.35
CA ARG A 114 18.97 -0.29 -6.93
C ARG A 114 19.37 -1.75 -6.75
N SER A 115 19.26 -2.26 -5.52
CA SER A 115 19.61 -3.65 -5.20
C SER A 115 18.79 -4.66 -6.01
N ALA A 116 17.48 -4.40 -6.17
CA ALA A 116 16.59 -5.24 -6.99
C ALA A 116 17.04 -5.30 -8.45
N ARG A 117 17.34 -4.14 -9.06
CA ARG A 117 17.79 -4.04 -10.46
C ARG A 117 19.15 -4.70 -10.68
N GLU A 118 20.12 -4.44 -9.79
CA GLU A 118 21.46 -5.02 -9.89
C GLU A 118 21.46 -6.56 -9.82
N ARG A 119 20.43 -7.14 -9.17
CA ARG A 119 20.30 -8.59 -9.01
C ARG A 119 19.27 -9.22 -9.96
N GLY A 120 18.55 -8.43 -10.76
CA GLY A 120 17.48 -8.94 -11.61
C GLY A 120 16.33 -9.58 -10.79
N LEU A 121 16.04 -9.07 -9.58
CA LEU A 121 15.04 -9.60 -8.69
C LEU A 121 13.81 -8.70 -8.65
N MET A 122 12.65 -9.33 -8.58
CA MET A 122 11.36 -8.64 -8.47
C MET A 122 11.16 -8.08 -7.06
N VAL A 123 10.68 -6.84 -6.99
CA VAL A 123 10.07 -6.25 -5.79
C VAL A 123 8.67 -5.76 -6.15
N SER A 124 7.67 -6.24 -5.44
CA SER A 124 6.28 -5.78 -5.54
C SER A 124 5.79 -5.26 -4.20
N VAL A 125 5.20 -4.08 -4.19
CA VAL A 125 4.60 -3.49 -2.97
C VAL A 125 3.10 -3.72 -2.97
N ILE A 126 2.54 -4.10 -1.83
CA ILE A 126 1.11 -4.33 -1.72
C ILE A 126 0.35 -3.00 -1.84
N SER A 127 -0.40 -2.88 -2.91
CA SER A 127 -1.32 -1.76 -3.20
C SER A 127 -2.59 -2.32 -3.81
N GLN A 128 -3.20 -3.25 -3.11
CA GLN A 128 -4.32 -4.06 -3.56
C GLN A 128 -5.52 -3.24 -4.05
N ARG A 129 -5.69 -2.02 -3.55
CA ARG A 129 -6.77 -1.12 -3.98
C ARG A 129 -6.69 -0.73 -5.46
N ARG A 130 -5.51 -0.73 -6.06
CA ARG A 130 -5.36 -0.50 -7.51
C ARG A 130 -6.02 -1.59 -8.36
N LEU A 131 -6.29 -2.76 -7.78
CA LEU A 131 -6.91 -3.91 -8.42
C LEU A 131 -8.43 -4.01 -8.19
N GLU A 132 -9.01 -3.11 -7.41
CA GLU A 132 -10.46 -3.01 -7.25
C GLU A 132 -11.10 -2.59 -8.58
N ALA A 133 -12.20 -3.23 -8.96
CA ALA A 133 -12.80 -3.08 -10.28
C ALA A 133 -13.12 -1.62 -10.64
N GLU A 134 -13.63 -0.86 -9.67
CA GLU A 134 -13.96 0.56 -9.80
C GLU A 134 -12.71 1.42 -10.05
N HIS A 135 -11.58 1.12 -9.42
CA HIS A 135 -10.32 1.85 -9.62
C HIS A 135 -9.68 1.50 -10.98
N VAL A 136 -9.75 0.24 -11.40
CA VAL A 136 -9.30 -0.21 -12.73
C VAL A 136 -10.12 0.47 -13.82
N ALA A 137 -11.45 0.49 -13.68
CA ALA A 137 -12.34 1.16 -14.65
C ALA A 137 -12.07 2.67 -14.70
N LEU A 138 -11.88 3.32 -13.56
CA LEU A 138 -11.54 4.74 -13.51
C LEU A 138 -10.19 5.03 -14.17
N LYS A 139 -9.16 4.21 -13.91
CA LYS A 139 -7.85 4.35 -14.55
C LYS A 139 -7.96 4.21 -16.07
N LYS A 140 -8.75 3.24 -16.54
CA LYS A 140 -9.00 3.09 -17.97
C LYS A 140 -9.70 4.33 -18.56
N ALA A 141 -10.76 4.84 -17.91
CA ALA A 141 -11.48 6.02 -18.37
C ALA A 141 -10.58 7.27 -18.43
N LEU A 142 -9.66 7.43 -17.47
CA LEU A 142 -8.64 8.50 -17.48
C LEU A 142 -7.68 8.33 -18.67
N ASN A 143 -7.14 7.13 -18.89
CA ASN A 143 -6.20 6.85 -19.96
C ASN A 143 -6.85 7.04 -21.36
N ASP A 144 -8.13 6.70 -21.50
CA ASP A 144 -8.92 6.92 -22.72
C ASP A 144 -9.32 8.39 -22.88
N GLY A 145 -8.97 9.26 -21.91
CA GLY A 145 -9.31 10.68 -21.92
C GLY A 145 -10.80 10.98 -21.73
N ALA A 146 -11.60 10.03 -21.24
CA ALA A 146 -13.05 10.18 -21.11
C ALA A 146 -13.47 11.31 -20.14
N LEU A 147 -12.68 11.58 -19.09
CA LEU A 147 -12.90 12.69 -18.16
C LEU A 147 -12.43 14.06 -18.74
N GLY A 148 -11.72 14.07 -19.87
CA GLY A 148 -11.06 15.27 -20.38
C GLY A 148 -9.83 15.66 -19.56
N GLU A 149 -9.50 16.95 -19.52
CA GLU A 149 -8.43 17.48 -18.69
C GLU A 149 -8.82 17.42 -17.23
N LEU A 150 -8.01 16.73 -16.40
CA LEU A 150 -8.20 16.71 -14.95
C LEU A 150 -7.97 18.12 -14.38
N ARG A 151 -8.87 18.59 -13.54
CA ARG A 151 -8.83 19.92 -12.90
C ARG A 151 -8.64 19.84 -11.42
N LEU A 152 -9.35 18.92 -10.74
CA LEU A 152 -9.28 18.73 -9.30
C LEU A 152 -9.35 17.24 -8.98
N ALA A 153 -8.53 16.81 -8.02
CA ALA A 153 -8.53 15.48 -7.48
C ALA A 153 -8.51 15.53 -5.95
N MET A 154 -9.34 14.74 -5.29
CA MET A 154 -9.44 14.74 -3.83
C MET A 154 -9.42 13.32 -3.29
N THR A 155 -8.78 13.13 -2.15
CA THR A 155 -8.89 11.88 -1.40
C THR A 155 -8.99 12.13 0.08
N ASN A 156 -9.86 11.38 0.74
CA ASN A 156 -10.13 11.48 2.16
C ASN A 156 -10.02 10.11 2.82
N VAL A 157 -9.27 10.03 3.92
CA VAL A 157 -9.17 8.86 4.79
C VAL A 157 -9.51 9.31 6.20
N HIS A 158 -10.79 9.37 6.50
CA HIS A 158 -11.31 9.81 7.80
C HIS A 158 -11.73 8.59 8.62
N TRP A 159 -10.76 7.79 9.01
CA TRP A 159 -10.99 6.63 9.82
C TRP A 159 -10.96 6.97 11.30
N PHE A 160 -11.50 6.08 12.11
CA PHE A 160 -11.37 6.19 13.57
C PHE A 160 -10.49 5.06 14.11
N ARG A 161 -9.61 5.41 15.02
CA ARG A 161 -8.84 4.47 15.83
C ARG A 161 -8.91 4.95 17.27
N ASP A 162 -9.17 4.03 18.18
CA ASP A 162 -9.15 4.33 19.60
C ASP A 162 -7.74 4.18 20.19
N ASP A 163 -7.58 4.52 21.45
CA ASP A 163 -6.31 4.38 22.16
C ASP A 163 -5.88 2.91 22.29
N ASP A 164 -6.82 1.95 22.34
CA ASP A 164 -6.50 0.53 22.39
C ASP A 164 -5.81 0.05 21.14
N TYR A 165 -6.21 0.57 19.97
CA TYR A 165 -5.54 0.30 18.72
C TYR A 165 -4.05 0.68 18.75
N TYR A 166 -3.73 1.82 19.34
CA TYR A 166 -2.34 2.30 19.45
C TYR A 166 -1.58 1.52 20.54
N ARG A 167 -2.20 1.25 21.69
CA ARG A 167 -1.61 0.44 22.78
C ARG A 167 -1.32 -1.00 22.37
N ALA A 168 -2.14 -1.58 21.50
CA ALA A 168 -1.97 -2.97 21.05
C ALA A 168 -0.68 -3.21 20.26
N ALA A 169 -0.10 -2.14 19.64
CA ALA A 169 1.14 -2.26 18.88
C ALA A 169 1.87 -0.90 18.85
N GLY A 170 2.87 -0.73 19.69
CA GLY A 170 3.59 0.53 19.92
C GLY A 170 4.18 1.17 18.67
N TRP A 171 4.51 0.41 17.63
CA TRP A 171 5.00 0.94 16.37
C TRP A 171 4.00 1.89 15.67
N ARG A 172 2.69 1.69 15.91
CA ARG A 172 1.62 2.54 15.34
C ARG A 172 1.64 3.96 15.89
N SER A 173 2.17 4.13 17.08
CA SER A 173 2.28 5.40 17.78
C SER A 173 3.57 6.15 17.46
N THR A 174 4.54 5.50 16.81
CA THR A 174 5.91 6.00 16.65
C THR A 174 6.16 6.38 15.18
N GLN A 175 6.46 7.65 14.92
CA GLN A 175 6.74 8.14 13.58
C GLN A 175 7.90 7.37 12.92
N ALA A 176 8.97 7.11 13.65
CA ALA A 176 10.15 6.37 13.16
C ALA A 176 9.85 4.90 12.79
N GLN A 177 8.68 4.36 13.14
CA GLN A 177 8.24 3.02 12.77
C GLN A 177 7.12 3.01 11.73
N GLY A 178 6.76 4.20 11.20
CA GLY A 178 5.69 4.37 10.21
C GLY A 178 4.29 4.43 10.83
N GLY A 179 4.20 4.90 12.09
CA GLY A 179 2.93 5.28 12.70
C GLY A 179 2.35 6.55 12.10
N GLY A 180 1.15 6.90 12.53
CA GLY A 180 0.44 8.10 12.08
C GLY A 180 -0.63 7.83 11.03
N SER A 181 -1.50 8.83 10.83
CA SER A 181 -2.65 8.71 9.94
C SER A 181 -2.25 8.68 8.46
N LEU A 182 -1.26 9.46 8.06
CA LEU A 182 -0.78 9.55 6.68
C LEU A 182 -0.05 8.26 6.27
N MET A 183 0.98 7.91 7.03
CA MET A 183 1.92 6.84 6.65
C MET A 183 1.30 5.45 6.79
N ASN A 184 0.42 5.24 7.77
CA ASN A 184 -0.18 3.93 8.02
C ASN A 184 -1.52 3.73 7.31
N GLN A 185 -2.45 4.69 7.38
CA GLN A 185 -3.78 4.62 6.78
C GLN A 185 -3.87 5.34 5.45
N GLY A 186 -3.38 6.56 5.37
CA GLY A 186 -3.44 7.43 4.20
C GLY A 186 -2.71 6.92 2.99
N VAL A 187 -1.63 6.15 3.20
CA VAL A 187 -0.77 5.61 2.14
C VAL A 187 -1.55 4.93 1.00
N HIS A 188 -2.60 4.18 1.30
CA HIS A 188 -3.42 3.50 0.29
C HIS A 188 -4.07 4.47 -0.69
N ASN A 189 -4.60 5.57 -0.17
CA ASN A 189 -5.30 6.56 -0.96
C ASN A 189 -4.34 7.56 -1.63
N VAL A 190 -3.21 7.87 -0.99
CA VAL A 190 -2.13 8.67 -1.59
C VAL A 190 -1.55 7.94 -2.80
N ASP A 191 -1.31 6.62 -2.66
CA ASP A 191 -0.87 5.75 -3.74
C ASP A 191 -1.87 5.73 -4.90
N LEU A 192 -3.17 5.52 -4.61
CA LEU A 192 -4.24 5.57 -5.61
C LEU A 192 -4.32 6.91 -6.32
N LEU A 193 -4.29 8.02 -5.57
CA LEU A 193 -4.40 9.36 -6.13
C LEU A 193 -3.26 9.62 -7.11
N ARG A 194 -2.01 9.30 -6.72
CA ARG A 194 -0.85 9.44 -7.59
C ARG A 194 -0.94 8.53 -8.82
N TRP A 195 -1.33 7.26 -8.63
CA TRP A 195 -1.48 6.32 -9.75
C TRP A 195 -2.54 6.75 -10.76
N LEU A 196 -3.66 7.31 -10.29
CA LEU A 196 -4.75 7.79 -11.15
C LEU A 196 -4.37 9.09 -11.87
N CYS A 197 -3.83 10.07 -11.13
CA CYS A 197 -3.67 11.45 -11.60
C CYS A 197 -2.29 11.77 -12.17
N GLY A 198 -1.31 10.87 -12.00
CA GLY A 198 0.06 11.08 -12.47
C GLY A 198 0.98 11.76 -11.44
N PRO A 199 2.17 12.22 -11.89
CA PRO A 199 3.19 12.77 -11.00
C PRO A 199 2.75 14.09 -10.36
N VAL A 200 3.22 14.31 -9.11
CA VAL A 200 3.00 15.53 -8.35
C VAL A 200 4.22 16.43 -8.48
N GLU A 201 4.00 17.71 -8.82
CA GLU A 201 5.02 18.74 -8.98
C GLU A 201 5.37 19.41 -7.64
N SER A 202 4.36 19.73 -6.82
CA SER A 202 4.57 20.43 -5.54
C SER A 202 3.48 20.10 -4.52
N VAL A 203 3.83 20.28 -3.24
CA VAL A 203 3.01 19.97 -2.07
C VAL A 203 3.09 21.08 -1.04
N THR A 204 1.95 21.41 -0.40
CA THR A 204 1.88 22.10 0.89
C THR A 204 1.05 21.28 1.86
N ALA A 205 1.41 21.24 3.15
CA ALA A 205 0.72 20.41 4.11
C ALA A 205 0.75 20.98 5.53
N GLN A 206 -0.18 20.52 6.36
CA GLN A 206 -0.20 20.70 7.81
C GLN A 206 -0.54 19.36 8.45
N SER A 207 0.14 19.04 9.55
CA SER A 207 -0.13 17.85 10.34
C SER A 207 -0.17 18.20 11.82
N ALA A 208 -0.98 17.48 12.58
CA ALA A 208 -1.08 17.65 14.02
C ALA A 208 -1.44 16.30 14.69
N THR A 209 -1.14 16.20 15.98
CA THR A 209 -1.65 15.15 16.87
C THR A 209 -2.74 15.80 17.73
N LEU A 210 -4.01 15.53 17.42
CA LEU A 210 -5.15 16.27 17.98
C LEU A 210 -5.88 15.51 19.08
N ALA A 211 -5.85 14.17 19.05
CA ALA A 211 -6.68 13.36 19.94
C ALA A 211 -5.92 12.25 20.68
N HIS A 212 -4.84 11.71 20.13
CA HIS A 212 -4.19 10.53 20.67
C HIS A 212 -2.87 10.85 21.40
N PRO A 213 -2.50 10.12 22.46
CA PRO A 213 -1.21 10.27 23.15
C PRO A 213 -0.09 9.53 22.38
N ILE A 214 0.20 9.95 21.16
CA ILE A 214 1.20 9.36 20.27
C ILE A 214 2.19 10.40 19.77
N ASP A 215 3.40 10.00 19.36
CA ASP A 215 4.41 10.92 18.81
C ASP A 215 4.24 11.15 17.29
N ALA A 216 3.54 10.24 16.61
CA ALA A 216 3.16 10.42 15.22
C ALA A 216 1.95 11.36 15.07
N GLU A 217 1.71 11.87 13.88
CA GLU A 217 0.51 12.65 13.59
C GLU A 217 -0.75 11.77 13.52
N ASP A 218 -1.89 12.27 13.96
CA ASP A 218 -3.19 11.61 13.80
C ASP A 218 -4.10 12.30 12.78
N THR A 219 -3.68 13.47 12.29
CA THR A 219 -4.43 14.27 11.30
C THR A 219 -3.46 15.01 10.38
N THR A 220 -3.66 14.85 9.07
CA THR A 220 -2.89 15.56 8.02
C THR A 220 -3.83 16.11 6.95
N VAL A 221 -3.56 17.35 6.52
CA VAL A 221 -4.19 18.02 5.38
C VAL A 221 -3.10 18.49 4.43
N ALA A 222 -3.18 18.09 3.15
CA ALA A 222 -2.23 18.51 2.14
C ALA A 222 -2.93 19.00 0.87
N THR A 223 -2.30 19.96 0.19
CA THR A 223 -2.67 20.37 -1.16
C THR A 223 -1.54 20.02 -2.12
N LEU A 224 -1.90 19.56 -3.31
CA LEU A 224 -1.00 19.09 -4.34
C LEU A 224 -1.17 19.90 -5.61
N ARG A 225 -0.10 20.06 -6.36
CA ARG A 225 -0.15 20.42 -7.78
C ARG A 225 0.44 19.28 -8.57
N PHE A 226 -0.35 18.73 -9.50
CA PHE A 226 0.12 17.69 -10.43
C PHE A 226 0.89 18.32 -11.60
N VAL A 227 1.79 17.57 -12.20
CA VAL A 227 2.53 17.99 -13.41
C VAL A 227 1.57 18.35 -14.55
N SER A 228 0.38 17.73 -14.61
CA SER A 228 -0.69 18.08 -15.55
C SER A 228 -1.29 19.48 -15.32
N GLY A 229 -0.96 20.15 -14.21
CA GLY A 229 -1.54 21.42 -13.77
C GLY A 229 -2.79 21.28 -12.89
N ALA A 230 -3.37 20.10 -12.78
CA ALA A 230 -4.49 19.84 -11.86
C ALA A 230 -4.10 20.10 -10.41
N LEU A 231 -5.07 20.50 -9.59
CA LEU A 231 -4.87 20.64 -8.15
C LEU A 231 -5.38 19.38 -7.42
N GLY A 232 -4.79 19.08 -6.27
CA GLY A 232 -5.18 17.95 -5.44
C GLY A 232 -5.35 18.30 -3.98
N VAL A 233 -6.15 17.51 -3.28
CA VAL A 233 -6.33 17.58 -1.82
C VAL A 233 -6.22 16.17 -1.24
N VAL A 234 -5.44 16.04 -0.18
CA VAL A 234 -5.33 14.83 0.64
C VAL A 234 -5.69 15.18 2.07
N THR A 235 -6.64 14.45 2.65
CA THR A 235 -6.92 14.56 4.08
C THR A 235 -6.90 13.17 4.71
N THR A 236 -6.17 13.05 5.82
CA THR A 236 -6.11 11.81 6.60
C THR A 236 -6.34 12.11 8.07
N THR A 237 -7.12 11.30 8.74
CA THR A 237 -7.26 11.37 10.21
C THR A 237 -7.66 10.00 10.77
N THR A 238 -7.23 9.74 12.00
CA THR A 238 -7.70 8.62 12.83
C THR A 238 -8.43 9.10 14.07
N ALA A 239 -8.62 10.43 14.19
CA ALA A 239 -9.09 11.10 15.38
C ALA A 239 -10.62 11.37 15.38
N THR A 240 -11.36 10.99 14.34
CA THR A 240 -12.76 11.41 14.18
C THR A 240 -13.74 10.22 14.22
N PRO A 241 -14.35 9.94 15.41
CA PRO A 241 -15.37 8.90 15.52
C PRO A 241 -16.66 9.30 14.76
N PRO A 242 -17.41 8.34 14.19
CA PRO A 242 -17.19 6.89 14.22
C PRO A 242 -16.23 6.38 13.15
N GLY A 243 -15.67 7.25 12.31
CA GLY A 243 -14.93 6.92 11.09
C GLY A 243 -15.85 6.76 9.88
N PHE A 244 -15.36 7.20 8.71
CA PHE A 244 -16.07 7.10 7.44
C PHE A 244 -15.24 6.32 6.41
N PRO A 245 -15.90 5.59 5.48
CA PRO A 245 -15.20 4.96 4.37
C PRO A 245 -14.36 5.97 3.59
N ALA A 246 -13.14 5.56 3.24
CA ALA A 246 -12.24 6.40 2.44
C ALA A 246 -12.86 6.69 1.07
N THR A 247 -12.60 7.89 0.55
CA THR A 247 -13.11 8.33 -0.76
C THR A 247 -12.00 8.82 -1.66
N ILE A 248 -12.27 8.76 -2.97
CA ILE A 248 -11.48 9.42 -4.00
C ILE A 248 -12.42 10.06 -5.01
N SER A 249 -12.20 11.35 -5.33
CA SER A 249 -13.02 12.13 -6.22
C SER A 249 -12.17 12.81 -7.27
N LEU A 250 -12.53 12.65 -8.54
CA LEU A 250 -11.83 13.24 -9.68
C LEU A 250 -12.80 14.07 -10.51
N PHE A 251 -12.38 15.29 -10.83
CA PHE A 251 -13.17 16.28 -11.58
C PHE A 251 -12.39 16.72 -12.81
N GLY A 252 -12.86 16.28 -13.97
CA GLY A 252 -12.29 16.63 -15.26
C GLY A 252 -13.12 17.68 -16.00
N SER A 253 -12.64 18.09 -17.15
CA SER A 253 -13.34 19.07 -18.01
C SER A 253 -14.59 18.51 -18.69
N ARG A 254 -14.75 17.18 -18.76
CA ARG A 254 -15.85 16.49 -19.43
C ARG A 254 -16.61 15.51 -18.54
N GLY A 255 -16.05 15.10 -17.40
CA GLY A 255 -16.67 14.13 -16.52
C GLY A 255 -16.13 14.21 -15.11
N SER A 256 -16.84 13.59 -14.17
CA SER A 256 -16.48 13.53 -12.76
C SER A 256 -16.84 12.17 -12.18
N VAL A 257 -16.00 11.70 -11.24
CA VAL A 257 -16.18 10.42 -10.56
C VAL A 257 -15.94 10.62 -9.08
N GLU A 258 -16.76 10.00 -8.26
CA GLU A 258 -16.54 9.83 -6.83
C GLU A 258 -16.70 8.35 -6.47
N LEU A 259 -15.61 7.76 -5.93
CA LEU A 259 -15.58 6.39 -5.43
C LEU A 259 -15.46 6.41 -3.91
N GLY A 260 -16.24 5.55 -3.25
CA GLY A 260 -16.02 5.14 -1.87
C GLY A 260 -15.15 3.89 -1.81
N GLN A 261 -15.07 3.29 -0.65
CA GLN A 261 -14.37 2.01 -0.46
C GLN A 261 -15.33 0.86 -0.80
N GLY A 262 -15.11 0.23 -1.96
CA GLY A 262 -15.99 -0.80 -2.52
C GLY A 262 -17.34 -0.27 -3.03
N GLU A 263 -17.42 1.01 -3.38
CA GLU A 263 -18.65 1.69 -3.74
C GLU A 263 -18.41 2.72 -4.84
N VAL A 264 -19.27 2.75 -5.87
CA VAL A 264 -19.33 3.83 -6.85
C VAL A 264 -20.42 4.82 -6.40
N ARG A 265 -20.01 5.97 -5.85
CA ARG A 265 -20.94 7.01 -5.35
C ARG A 265 -21.47 7.89 -6.47
N ARG A 266 -20.57 8.22 -7.41
CA ARG A 266 -20.90 9.05 -8.56
C ARG A 266 -20.03 8.62 -9.74
N TRP A 267 -20.67 8.50 -10.92
CA TRP A 267 -19.98 8.18 -12.15
C TRP A 267 -20.61 8.94 -13.32
N ASP A 268 -20.10 10.15 -13.55
CA ASP A 268 -20.50 11.01 -14.69
C ASP A 268 -19.39 10.99 -15.73
N VAL A 269 -19.24 9.88 -16.45
CA VAL A 269 -18.23 9.70 -17.49
C VAL A 269 -18.91 9.51 -18.82
N PRO A 270 -18.79 10.47 -19.78
CA PRO A 270 -19.47 10.39 -21.06
C PRO A 270 -19.12 9.10 -21.84
N GLY A 271 -20.16 8.34 -22.20
CA GLY A 271 -20.01 7.13 -22.99
C GLY A 271 -19.41 5.91 -22.27
N VAL A 272 -19.16 6.01 -20.97
CA VAL A 272 -18.62 4.90 -20.17
C VAL A 272 -19.59 4.60 -19.03
N PRO A 273 -20.20 3.41 -18.99
CA PRO A 273 -21.09 3.04 -17.90
C PRO A 273 -20.31 2.85 -16.58
N PRO A 274 -20.94 3.03 -15.42
CA PRO A 274 -20.31 2.75 -14.14
C PRO A 274 -19.96 1.25 -14.04
N PRO A 275 -18.81 0.92 -13.46
CA PRO A 275 -18.48 -0.47 -13.17
C PRO A 275 -19.36 -1.02 -12.04
N GLU A 276 -19.49 -2.35 -11.99
CA GLU A 276 -19.98 -3.01 -10.77
C GLU A 276 -18.93 -2.83 -9.67
N ALA A 277 -19.37 -2.34 -8.51
CA ALA A 277 -18.48 -2.17 -7.38
C ALA A 277 -18.15 -3.53 -6.75
N GLY A 278 -16.90 -3.70 -6.28
CA GLY A 278 -16.40 -4.97 -5.76
C GLY A 278 -16.97 -5.38 -4.39
N GLY A 279 -17.81 -4.56 -3.75
CA GLY A 279 -18.46 -4.89 -2.48
C GLY A 279 -17.47 -5.09 -1.30
N ILE A 280 -16.30 -4.47 -1.35
CA ILE A 280 -15.27 -4.62 -0.31
C ILE A 280 -15.72 -3.92 0.97
N THR A 281 -15.59 -4.60 2.10
CA THR A 281 -15.90 -4.01 3.41
C THR A 281 -14.87 -2.95 3.78
N SER A 282 -15.36 -1.80 4.28
CA SER A 282 -14.49 -0.71 4.71
C SER A 282 -13.73 -1.05 6.00
N GLY A 283 -12.42 -0.77 6.02
CA GLY A 283 -11.60 -0.81 7.23
C GLY A 283 -11.71 0.44 8.12
N ALA A 284 -12.70 1.30 7.90
CA ALA A 284 -12.83 2.59 8.58
C ALA A 284 -12.92 2.47 10.11
N ALA A 285 -13.70 1.52 10.61
CA ALA A 285 -13.85 1.24 12.03
C ALA A 285 -13.09 -0.03 12.47
N ASP A 286 -12.97 -1.06 11.61
CA ASP A 286 -12.28 -2.32 11.92
C ASP A 286 -11.22 -2.65 10.84
N PRO A 287 -9.92 -2.59 11.19
CA PRO A 287 -8.83 -2.94 10.27
C PRO A 287 -8.88 -4.37 9.73
N LEU A 288 -9.52 -5.32 10.44
CA LEU A 288 -9.60 -6.72 10.05
C LEU A 288 -10.77 -7.04 9.11
N ALA A 289 -11.71 -6.09 8.93
CA ALA A 289 -12.89 -6.27 8.09
C ALA A 289 -12.58 -6.32 6.58
N ILE A 290 -11.38 -5.87 6.15
CA ILE A 290 -11.02 -5.72 4.72
C ILE A 290 -10.97 -7.09 3.99
N GLY A 291 -10.72 -8.20 4.70
CA GLY A 291 -10.58 -9.52 4.08
C GLY A 291 -9.26 -9.69 3.30
N HIS A 292 -9.10 -10.82 2.58
CA HIS A 292 -7.87 -11.14 1.85
C HIS A 292 -8.01 -11.13 0.31
N ALA A 293 -9.20 -10.84 -0.22
CA ALA A 293 -9.47 -10.90 -1.66
C ALA A 293 -8.54 -9.99 -2.49
N GLY A 294 -8.25 -8.78 -1.99
CA GLY A 294 -7.32 -7.86 -2.65
C GLY A 294 -5.87 -8.39 -2.65
N HIS A 295 -5.44 -9.02 -1.56
CA HIS A 295 -4.14 -9.68 -1.50
C HIS A 295 -4.08 -10.87 -2.46
N LEU A 296 -5.15 -11.68 -2.54
CA LEU A 296 -5.24 -12.79 -3.50
C LEU A 296 -5.12 -12.30 -4.94
N ALA A 297 -5.85 -11.24 -5.29
CA ALA A 297 -5.79 -10.66 -6.63
C ALA A 297 -4.35 -10.21 -6.98
N GLN A 298 -3.66 -9.54 -6.05
CA GLN A 298 -2.29 -9.09 -6.28
C GLN A 298 -1.30 -10.26 -6.32
N TRP A 299 -1.40 -11.23 -5.42
CA TRP A 299 -0.58 -12.45 -5.44
C TRP A 299 -0.77 -13.24 -6.73
N THR A 300 -1.99 -13.34 -7.26
CA THR A 300 -2.25 -13.98 -8.55
C THR A 300 -1.44 -13.34 -9.68
N GLN A 301 -1.40 -12.01 -9.73
CA GLN A 301 -0.61 -11.29 -10.74
C GLN A 301 0.91 -11.43 -10.51
N ILE A 302 1.37 -11.37 -9.23
CA ILE A 302 2.77 -11.58 -8.87
C ILE A 302 3.26 -12.96 -9.33
N VAL A 303 2.53 -14.01 -9.00
CA VAL A 303 2.88 -15.38 -9.41
C VAL A 303 2.87 -15.51 -10.92
N SER A 304 1.88 -14.95 -11.61
CA SER A 304 1.85 -14.96 -13.09
C SER A 304 3.05 -14.25 -13.71
N ALA A 305 3.52 -13.14 -13.12
CA ALA A 305 4.72 -12.44 -13.56
C ALA A 305 5.98 -13.29 -13.37
N LEU A 306 6.09 -13.99 -12.24
CA LEU A 306 7.21 -14.90 -11.95
C LEU A 306 7.24 -16.10 -12.92
N GLU A 307 6.09 -16.70 -13.22
CA GLU A 307 5.96 -17.83 -14.16
C GLU A 307 6.39 -17.46 -15.59
N THR A 308 6.17 -16.23 -16.01
CA THR A 308 6.48 -15.81 -17.39
C THR A 308 7.94 -15.39 -17.58
N SER A 309 8.78 -15.42 -16.53
CA SER A 309 10.19 -14.94 -16.55
C SER A 309 10.36 -13.52 -17.12
N ALA A 310 9.28 -12.74 -17.16
CA ALA A 310 9.24 -11.40 -17.75
C ALA A 310 9.60 -10.31 -16.72
N LEU A 311 10.66 -10.55 -15.92
CA LEU A 311 10.97 -9.76 -14.72
C LEU A 311 11.54 -8.36 -15.00
N GLU A 312 12.21 -8.14 -16.15
CA GLU A 312 12.91 -6.87 -16.42
C GLU A 312 12.04 -5.80 -17.10
N THR A 313 10.98 -6.17 -17.79
CA THR A 313 10.17 -5.23 -18.59
C THR A 313 8.65 -5.47 -18.49
N SER A 314 8.22 -6.33 -17.59
CA SER A 314 6.81 -6.75 -17.58
C SER A 314 5.89 -5.70 -16.96
N PRO A 315 4.93 -5.16 -17.73
CA PRO A 315 3.82 -4.38 -17.18
C PRO A 315 2.89 -5.23 -16.27
N LEU A 316 3.19 -6.52 -16.11
CA LEU A 316 2.39 -7.47 -15.33
C LEU A 316 2.73 -7.50 -13.84
N VAL A 317 3.89 -6.94 -13.41
CA VAL A 317 4.18 -6.84 -11.98
C VAL A 317 3.30 -5.74 -11.37
N PRO A 318 2.30 -6.09 -10.56
CA PRO A 318 1.45 -5.09 -9.94
C PRO A 318 2.27 -4.28 -8.94
N VAL A 319 2.27 -2.96 -9.08
CA VAL A 319 3.02 -2.03 -8.22
C VAL A 319 4.48 -2.43 -8.08
N GLY A 320 5.19 -2.35 -9.20
CA GLY A 320 6.64 -2.57 -9.25
C GLY A 320 7.41 -1.51 -8.45
N ILE A 321 8.70 -1.76 -8.32
CA ILE A 321 9.58 -0.97 -7.45
C ILE A 321 9.57 0.54 -7.77
N ASP A 322 9.51 0.93 -9.04
CA ASP A 322 9.53 2.34 -9.44
C ASP A 322 8.26 3.08 -8.98
N GLU A 323 7.11 2.46 -9.17
CA GLU A 323 5.83 2.97 -8.68
C GLU A 323 5.82 3.14 -7.15
N ALA A 324 6.39 2.17 -6.46
CA ALA A 324 6.49 2.19 -4.99
C ALA A 324 7.42 3.32 -4.49
N VAL A 325 8.56 3.53 -5.16
CA VAL A 325 9.48 4.66 -4.85
C VAL A 325 8.75 5.99 -4.99
N GLU A 326 7.97 6.18 -6.05
CA GLU A 326 7.25 7.44 -6.26
C GLU A 326 6.14 7.66 -5.23
N THR A 327 5.51 6.60 -4.73
CA THR A 327 4.57 6.71 -3.60
C THR A 327 5.28 7.14 -2.31
N VAL A 328 6.46 6.56 -2.02
CA VAL A 328 7.29 6.98 -0.87
C VAL A 328 7.72 8.44 -1.01
N ARG A 329 8.13 8.89 -2.22
CA ARG A 329 8.48 10.29 -2.48
C ARG A 329 7.34 11.25 -2.15
N LEU A 330 6.11 10.91 -2.53
CA LEU A 330 4.95 11.76 -2.26
C LEU A 330 4.62 11.80 -0.77
N LEU A 331 4.67 10.67 -0.07
CA LEU A 331 4.45 10.61 1.38
C LEU A 331 5.49 11.42 2.15
N ASP A 332 6.77 11.26 1.81
CA ASP A 332 7.88 12.03 2.38
C ASP A 332 7.72 13.53 2.10
N ALA A 333 7.36 13.91 0.86
CA ALA A 333 7.13 15.30 0.49
C ALA A 333 5.99 15.93 1.31
N ILE A 334 4.89 15.20 1.55
CA ILE A 334 3.78 15.67 2.41
C ILE A 334 4.28 15.86 3.84
N SER A 335 4.99 14.88 4.40
CA SER A 335 5.51 14.93 5.77
C SER A 335 6.49 16.10 5.96
N ARG A 336 7.43 16.29 5.03
CA ARG A 336 8.39 17.41 5.07
C ARG A 336 7.72 18.76 4.88
N ALA A 337 6.72 18.86 4.00
CA ALA A 337 5.95 20.08 3.81
C ALA A 337 5.21 20.45 5.09
N ALA A 338 4.60 19.49 5.79
CA ALA A 338 3.94 19.74 7.06
C ALA A 338 4.89 20.24 8.14
N ALA A 339 6.10 19.66 8.24
CA ALA A 339 7.13 20.09 9.18
C ALA A 339 7.70 21.49 8.87
N ALA A 340 7.72 21.91 7.59
CA ALA A 340 8.27 23.18 7.14
C ALA A 340 7.25 24.32 7.11
N THR A 341 5.94 24.03 7.21
CA THR A 341 4.88 25.05 7.00
C THR A 341 4.90 26.10 8.11
N ARG A 342 5.00 27.37 7.69
CA ARG A 342 4.76 28.54 8.55
C ARG A 342 3.32 28.99 8.34
N SER A 343 2.50 28.93 9.39
CA SER A 343 1.16 29.51 9.37
C SER A 343 1.22 31.02 9.66
N THR A 344 0.35 31.78 9.02
CA THR A 344 0.09 33.19 9.42
C THR A 344 -1.07 33.18 10.39
N SER A 345 -0.86 33.70 11.62
CA SER A 345 -1.96 33.86 12.57
C SER A 345 -2.95 34.90 12.03
N ILE A 346 -4.23 34.53 12.05
CA ILE A 346 -5.35 35.46 11.77
C ILE A 346 -6.10 35.83 13.06
N VAL A 347 -5.65 35.33 14.20
CA VAL A 347 -6.21 35.65 15.51
C VAL A 347 -5.38 36.74 16.13
N ASP A 348 -6.03 37.81 16.56
CA ASP A 348 -5.39 38.89 17.31
C ASP A 348 -4.99 38.35 18.70
N PRO A 349 -3.69 38.42 19.08
CA PRO A 349 -3.24 37.97 20.38
C PRO A 349 -3.95 38.61 21.57
N GLU A 350 -4.55 39.82 21.37
CA GLU A 350 -5.24 40.56 22.42
C GLU A 350 -6.70 40.07 22.64
N ILE A 351 -7.21 39.13 21.81
CA ILE A 351 -8.59 38.62 21.91
C ILE A 351 -8.63 37.24 22.61
N MET A 352 -7.53 36.65 22.92
CA MET A 352 -7.42 35.41 23.72
C MET A 352 -7.03 35.79 25.16
#